data_541af232e66b0cb83534e5af7d26f280
#
_entry.id   541af232e66b0cb83534e5af7d26f280
#
_cell.length_a   1.000
_cell.length_b   1.000
_cell.length_c   1.000
_cell.angle_alpha   90.00
_cell.angle_beta   90.00
_cell.angle_gamma   90.00
#
_symmetry.space_group_name_H-M   'P 1'
#
loop_
_entity.id
_entity.type
_entity.pdbx_description
1 polymer ?
#
loop_
_entity_poly.entity_id
_entity_poly.type
_entity_poly.pdbx_seq_one_letter_code
_entity_poly.pdbx_strand_id
1 'polypeptide(L)'
;MGVFIGPVQPNGKQLVKCYSSMQKNNLSHRDVKPQNILILDNTYKVADFGEARTISGSNGLIHQPIRGSELYMSPILFDALNNNIKEVLHNSYKSDVFSLGMCIFLASTLSLESLYEIREEKDMENKRKILEKYLIPHYSNYLVNILFRMLQTEEELRPTFIELEKLL
;
A
#
# COMPACT_ATOMS: atom_id res chain seq x y z
N MET A 1 11.71 3.65 -20.25
CA MET A 1 10.76 3.79 -19.13
C MET A 1 10.86 2.54 -18.27
N GLY A 2 11.60 2.63 -17.18
CA GLY A 2 11.87 1.48 -16.31
C GLY A 2 10.71 1.27 -15.35
N VAL A 3 9.92 0.22 -15.58
CA VAL A 3 8.98 -0.32 -14.60
C VAL A 3 9.82 -0.85 -13.43
N PHE A 4 9.37 -0.55 -12.21
CA PHE A 4 9.95 -1.03 -10.96
C PHE A 4 10.14 -2.56 -11.00
N ILE A 5 11.35 -3.02 -11.31
CA ILE A 5 11.75 -4.42 -11.23
C ILE A 5 13.16 -4.47 -10.66
N GLY A 6 13.24 -4.61 -9.35
CA GLY A 6 14.51 -4.85 -8.67
C GLY A 6 14.25 -5.32 -7.24
N PRO A 7 15.13 -6.15 -6.66
CA PRO A 7 14.96 -6.58 -5.29
C PRO A 7 14.85 -5.34 -4.40
N VAL A 8 13.78 -5.27 -3.61
CA VAL A 8 13.56 -4.19 -2.64
C VAL A 8 14.65 -4.32 -1.57
N GLN A 9 15.83 -3.87 -1.90
CA GLN A 9 16.85 -3.51 -0.91
C GLN A 9 16.35 -2.27 -0.16
N PRO A 10 16.87 -1.91 1.00
CA PRO A 10 16.23 -1.19 2.12
C PRO A 10 15.51 0.13 1.85
N ASN A 11 15.19 0.41 0.62
CA ASN A 11 14.59 1.67 0.17
C ASN A 11 13.06 1.77 0.34
N GLY A 12 12.39 0.75 0.88
CA GLY A 12 11.01 0.86 1.35
C GLY A 12 10.82 2.03 2.34
N LYS A 13 11.86 2.32 3.12
CA LYS A 13 11.91 3.52 3.97
C LYS A 13 11.76 4.82 3.20
N GLN A 14 12.35 4.91 2.01
CA GLN A 14 12.30 6.12 1.19
C GLN A 14 10.87 6.38 0.68
N LEU A 15 10.18 5.35 0.22
CA LEU A 15 8.77 5.45 -0.19
C LEU A 15 7.86 5.81 0.97
N VAL A 16 8.01 5.15 2.12
CA VAL A 16 7.23 5.49 3.31
C VAL A 16 7.45 6.95 3.72
N LYS A 17 8.69 7.47 3.67
CA LYS A 17 8.99 8.89 3.93
C LYS A 17 8.30 9.82 2.93
N CYS A 18 8.29 9.48 1.63
CA CYS A 18 7.58 10.27 0.61
C CYS A 18 6.09 10.37 0.94
N TYR A 19 5.43 9.25 1.16
CA TYR A 19 4.00 9.21 1.49
C TYR A 19 3.70 9.81 2.87
N SER A 20 4.58 9.66 3.85
CA SER A 20 4.46 10.34 5.15
C SER A 20 4.52 11.85 5.01
N SER A 21 5.41 12.36 4.15
CA SER A 21 5.46 13.79 3.83
C SER A 21 4.18 14.28 3.16
N MET A 22 3.60 13.50 2.25
CA MET A 22 2.28 13.79 1.66
C MET A 22 1.20 13.86 2.74
N GLN A 23 1.13 12.86 3.61
CA GLN A 23 0.16 12.83 4.72
C GLN A 23 0.32 14.02 5.67
N LYS A 24 1.56 14.42 6.03
CA LYS A 24 1.85 15.60 6.86
C LYS A 24 1.36 16.91 6.20
N ASN A 25 1.23 16.91 4.88
CA ASN A 25 0.65 18.02 4.10
C ASN A 25 -0.84 17.77 3.74
N ASN A 26 -1.50 16.88 4.47
CA ASN A 26 -2.90 16.52 4.26
C ASN A 26 -3.22 16.02 2.84
N LEU A 27 -2.28 15.40 2.15
CA LEU A 27 -2.44 14.89 0.80
C LEU A 27 -2.45 13.36 0.81
N SER A 28 -3.47 12.74 0.21
CA SER A 28 -3.54 11.31 -0.10
C SER A 28 -3.42 11.10 -1.60
N HIS A 29 -2.74 10.02 -2.02
CA HIS A 29 -2.46 9.75 -3.44
C HIS A 29 -3.64 9.10 -4.15
N ARG A 30 -4.28 8.11 -3.53
CA ARG A 30 -5.49 7.40 -3.96
C ARG A 30 -5.34 6.48 -5.20
N ASP A 31 -4.17 6.43 -5.83
CA ASP A 31 -3.85 5.47 -6.91
C ASP A 31 -2.40 4.99 -6.80
N VAL A 32 -2.04 4.45 -5.61
CA VAL A 32 -0.72 3.88 -5.37
C VAL A 32 -0.60 2.54 -6.10
N LYS A 33 0.31 2.48 -7.09
CA LYS A 33 0.60 1.30 -7.90
C LYS A 33 2.03 1.35 -8.43
N PRO A 34 2.60 0.22 -8.89
CA PRO A 34 3.98 0.20 -9.39
C PRO A 34 4.25 1.19 -10.52
N GLN A 35 3.27 1.43 -11.41
CA GLN A 35 3.40 2.36 -12.53
C GLN A 35 3.59 3.82 -12.08
N ASN A 36 3.13 4.15 -10.88
CA ASN A 36 3.21 5.48 -10.29
C ASN A 36 4.41 5.62 -9.33
N ILE A 37 5.28 4.61 -9.25
CA ILE A 37 6.53 4.61 -8.49
C ILE A 37 7.69 4.56 -9.47
N LEU A 38 8.42 5.65 -9.59
CA LEU A 38 9.55 5.77 -10.49
C LEU A 38 10.87 5.64 -9.74
N ILE A 39 11.89 5.15 -10.42
CA ILE A 39 13.26 5.13 -9.92
C ILE A 39 14.11 6.00 -10.84
N LEU A 40 14.72 7.02 -10.28
CA LEU A 40 15.66 7.89 -10.96
C LEU A 40 16.89 8.08 -10.07
N ASP A 41 18.07 7.75 -10.57
CA ASP A 41 19.34 7.85 -9.86
C ASP A 41 19.29 7.22 -8.44
N ASN A 42 18.81 5.99 -8.34
CA ASN A 42 18.59 5.25 -7.09
C ASN A 42 17.65 5.95 -6.08
N THR A 43 16.88 6.93 -6.55
CA THR A 43 15.90 7.63 -5.74
C THR A 43 14.49 7.27 -6.20
N TYR A 44 13.63 6.87 -5.25
CA TYR A 44 12.23 6.62 -5.52
C TYR A 44 11.47 7.95 -5.59
N LYS A 45 10.61 8.06 -6.59
CA LYS A 45 9.73 9.21 -6.79
C LYS A 45 8.30 8.72 -6.98
N VAL A 46 7.37 9.42 -6.34
CA VAL A 46 5.94 9.22 -6.55
C VAL A 46 5.50 10.09 -7.72
N ALA A 47 4.72 9.52 -8.62
CA ALA A 47 4.25 10.17 -9.85
C ALA A 47 2.72 10.00 -9.98
N ASP A 48 2.14 10.75 -10.91
CA ASP A 48 0.71 10.71 -11.27
C ASP A 48 -0.21 11.07 -10.10
N PHE A 49 -0.33 12.34 -9.84
CA PHE A 49 -1.21 12.92 -8.81
C PHE A 49 -2.64 13.21 -9.31
N GLY A 50 -3.06 12.61 -10.43
CA GLY A 50 -4.38 12.84 -11.03
C GLY A 50 -5.55 12.54 -10.10
N GLU A 51 -5.43 11.49 -9.29
CA GLU A 51 -6.45 11.10 -8.29
C GLU A 51 -6.16 11.64 -6.88
N ALA A 52 -5.02 12.32 -6.67
CA ALA A 52 -4.66 12.83 -5.36
C ALA A 52 -5.63 13.89 -4.85
N ARG A 53 -5.87 13.89 -3.54
CA ARG A 53 -6.79 14.84 -2.89
C ARG A 53 -6.24 15.35 -1.57
N THR A 54 -6.52 16.61 -1.30
CA THR A 54 -6.34 17.17 0.03
C THR A 54 -7.44 16.66 0.95
N ILE A 55 -7.06 16.12 2.10
CA ILE A 55 -7.96 15.57 3.09
C ILE A 55 -8.22 16.63 4.16
N SER A 56 -9.48 17.05 4.26
CA SER A 56 -9.88 17.99 5.30
C SER A 56 -10.08 17.25 6.63
N GLY A 57 -9.34 17.65 7.65
CA GLY A 57 -9.38 17.03 8.97
C GLY A 57 -8.19 16.09 9.25
N SER A 58 -7.88 15.93 10.54
CA SER A 58 -6.68 15.21 10.98
C SER A 58 -6.80 13.69 10.96
N ASN A 59 -8.00 13.15 10.83
CA ASN A 59 -8.29 11.71 10.95
C ASN A 59 -8.17 10.92 9.64
N GLY A 60 -7.98 11.59 8.49
CA GLY A 60 -7.85 10.93 7.19
C GLY A 60 -9.15 10.36 6.60
N LEU A 61 -10.29 10.53 7.29
CA LEU A 61 -11.59 10.01 6.83
C LEU A 61 -12.14 10.86 5.67
N ILE A 62 -12.55 10.17 4.62
CA ILE A 62 -13.21 10.78 3.46
C ILE A 62 -14.44 9.96 3.05
N HIS A 63 -15.45 10.64 2.55
CA HIS A 63 -16.58 10.05 1.84
C HIS A 63 -16.56 10.55 0.41
N GLN A 64 -15.97 9.78 -0.48
CA GLN A 64 -15.71 10.19 -1.87
C GLN A 64 -15.84 9.00 -2.82
N PRO A 65 -15.99 9.26 -4.13
CA PRO A 65 -16.00 8.22 -5.14
C PRO A 65 -14.77 7.32 -5.06
N ILE A 66 -15.01 6.01 -5.22
CA ILE A 66 -13.95 5.00 -5.26
C ILE A 66 -13.02 5.31 -6.43
N ARG A 67 -11.72 5.31 -6.14
CA ARG A 67 -10.64 5.55 -7.11
C ARG A 67 -9.48 4.60 -6.82
N GLY A 68 -8.64 4.42 -7.83
CA GLY A 68 -7.44 3.61 -7.76
C GLY A 68 -7.51 2.36 -8.61
N SER A 69 -6.43 1.62 -8.65
CA SER A 69 -6.29 0.41 -9.45
C SER A 69 -6.69 -0.81 -8.63
N GLU A 70 -7.67 -1.56 -9.12
CA GLU A 70 -8.37 -2.67 -8.45
C GLU A 70 -7.44 -3.62 -7.66
N LEU A 71 -6.37 -4.08 -8.32
CA LEU A 71 -5.43 -5.05 -7.74
C LEU A 71 -4.72 -4.52 -6.48
N TYR A 72 -4.60 -3.21 -6.33
CA TYR A 72 -3.90 -2.56 -5.22
C TYR A 72 -4.86 -1.90 -4.21
N MET A 73 -6.16 -1.86 -4.47
CA MET A 73 -7.15 -1.27 -3.58
C MET A 73 -7.17 -1.92 -2.20
N SER A 74 -7.39 -1.13 -1.16
CA SER A 74 -7.64 -1.67 0.18
C SER A 74 -8.93 -2.50 0.22
N PRO A 75 -9.08 -3.44 1.17
CA PRO A 75 -10.26 -4.33 1.23
C PRO A 75 -11.58 -3.56 1.20
N ILE A 76 -11.71 -2.49 1.98
CA ILE A 76 -12.94 -1.68 2.04
C ILE A 76 -13.31 -1.06 0.68
N LEU A 77 -12.32 -0.57 -0.09
CA LEU A 77 -12.54 0.00 -1.41
C LEU A 77 -12.89 -1.08 -2.44
N PHE A 78 -12.23 -2.22 -2.37
CA PHE A 78 -12.46 -3.34 -3.27
C PHE A 78 -13.83 -3.99 -3.03
N ASP A 79 -14.20 -4.23 -1.78
CA ASP A 79 -15.52 -4.75 -1.44
C ASP A 79 -16.63 -3.79 -1.88
N ALA A 80 -16.44 -2.48 -1.70
CA ALA A 80 -17.38 -1.48 -2.17
C ALA A 80 -17.51 -1.48 -3.72
N LEU A 81 -16.38 -1.59 -4.43
CA LEU A 81 -16.38 -1.69 -5.90
C LEU A 81 -17.16 -2.91 -6.38
N ASN A 82 -16.90 -4.09 -5.80
CA ASN A 82 -17.58 -5.35 -6.15
C ASN A 82 -19.08 -5.32 -5.85
N ASN A 83 -19.51 -4.54 -4.87
CA ASN A 83 -20.93 -4.35 -4.53
C ASN A 83 -21.58 -3.18 -5.26
N ASN A 84 -20.91 -2.57 -6.26
CA ASN A 84 -21.39 -1.40 -7.01
C ASN A 84 -21.71 -0.20 -6.11
N ILE A 85 -21.05 -0.07 -4.97
CA ILE A 85 -21.12 1.09 -4.09
C ILE A 85 -20.22 2.17 -4.68
N LYS A 86 -20.77 3.34 -4.95
CA LYS A 86 -20.01 4.42 -5.62
C LYS A 86 -19.09 5.19 -4.70
N GLU A 87 -19.48 5.30 -3.44
CA GLU A 87 -18.75 6.06 -2.42
C GLU A 87 -18.75 5.31 -1.11
N VAL A 88 -17.64 5.35 -0.39
CA VAL A 88 -17.51 4.71 0.92
C VAL A 88 -16.72 5.60 1.86
N LEU A 89 -17.13 5.64 3.13
CA LEU A 89 -16.36 6.29 4.17
C LEU A 89 -15.17 5.41 4.55
N HIS A 90 -13.96 5.93 4.37
CA HIS A 90 -12.73 5.21 4.68
C HIS A 90 -11.61 6.17 5.03
N ASN A 91 -10.54 5.65 5.63
CA ASN A 91 -9.31 6.39 5.84
C ASN A 91 -8.42 6.32 4.60
N SER A 92 -8.32 7.43 3.87
CA SER A 92 -7.60 7.49 2.61
C SER A 92 -6.10 7.19 2.77
N TYR A 93 -5.46 7.65 3.85
CA TYR A 93 -4.04 7.36 4.10
C TYR A 93 -3.79 5.87 4.37
N LYS A 94 -4.67 5.23 5.15
CA LYS A 94 -4.56 3.80 5.43
C LYS A 94 -4.86 2.94 4.20
N SER A 95 -5.70 3.43 3.28
CA SER A 95 -5.91 2.80 1.97
C SER A 95 -4.65 2.88 1.11
N ASP A 96 -3.99 4.05 1.05
CA ASP A 96 -2.71 4.20 0.36
C ASP A 96 -1.60 3.31 0.97
N VAL A 97 -1.58 3.12 2.30
CA VAL A 97 -0.65 2.19 2.98
C VAL A 97 -0.85 0.76 2.50
N PHE A 98 -2.09 0.29 2.41
CA PHE A 98 -2.38 -1.04 1.89
C PHE A 98 -1.88 -1.19 0.44
N SER A 99 -2.20 -0.22 -0.41
CA SER A 99 -1.78 -0.21 -1.81
C SER A 99 -0.25 -0.25 -1.95
N LEU A 100 0.48 0.50 -1.12
CA LEU A 100 1.95 0.45 -1.10
C LEU A 100 2.45 -0.92 -0.61
N GLY A 101 1.80 -1.52 0.38
CA GLY A 101 2.11 -2.88 0.84
C GLY A 101 2.01 -3.92 -0.27
N MET A 102 0.95 -3.86 -1.08
CA MET A 102 0.77 -4.70 -2.28
C MET A 102 1.87 -4.47 -3.32
N CYS A 103 2.27 -3.21 -3.55
CA CYS A 103 3.37 -2.87 -4.45
C CYS A 103 4.70 -3.46 -3.97
N ILE A 104 5.02 -3.33 -2.68
CA ILE A 104 6.26 -3.86 -2.09
C ILE A 104 6.25 -5.39 -2.15
N PHE A 105 5.13 -6.04 -1.85
CA PHE A 105 5.02 -7.49 -1.93
C PHE A 105 5.23 -8.00 -3.36
N LEU A 106 4.58 -7.38 -4.36
CA LEU A 106 4.81 -7.70 -5.76
C LEU A 106 6.28 -7.52 -6.17
N ALA A 107 6.90 -6.42 -5.77
CA ALA A 107 8.31 -6.15 -6.09
C ALA A 107 9.26 -7.15 -5.41
N SER A 108 8.88 -7.69 -4.25
CA SER A 108 9.69 -8.68 -3.52
C SER A 108 9.54 -10.10 -4.09
N THR A 109 8.38 -10.44 -4.63
CA THR A 109 8.10 -11.78 -5.15
C THR A 109 8.26 -11.89 -6.66
N LEU A 110 8.09 -10.77 -7.38
CA LEU A 110 8.02 -10.70 -8.84
C LEU A 110 6.97 -11.68 -9.44
N SER A 111 5.93 -12.00 -8.66
CA SER A 111 4.90 -12.98 -8.99
C SER A 111 3.51 -12.37 -8.86
N LEU A 112 2.78 -12.34 -9.96
CA LEU A 112 1.37 -11.97 -9.94
C LEU A 112 0.51 -13.03 -9.23
N GLU A 113 0.88 -14.30 -9.32
CA GLU A 113 0.18 -15.38 -8.62
C GLU A 113 0.19 -15.15 -7.10
N SER A 114 1.37 -14.87 -6.53
CA SER A 114 1.48 -14.56 -5.10
C SER A 114 0.69 -13.30 -4.71
N LEU A 115 0.64 -12.30 -5.62
CA LEU A 115 -0.11 -11.07 -5.38
C LEU A 115 -1.62 -11.33 -5.34
N TYR A 116 -2.15 -12.20 -6.20
CA TYR A 116 -3.54 -12.62 -6.14
C TYR A 116 -3.81 -13.47 -4.89
N GLU A 117 -2.93 -14.41 -4.54
CA GLU A 117 -3.07 -15.25 -3.34
C GLU A 117 -3.22 -14.38 -2.07
N ILE A 118 -2.35 -13.39 -1.88
CA ILE A 118 -2.43 -12.49 -0.71
C ILE A 118 -3.59 -11.52 -0.78
N ARG A 119 -4.00 -11.14 -1.99
CA ARG A 119 -5.13 -10.24 -2.23
C ARG A 119 -6.45 -10.82 -1.76
N GLU A 120 -6.70 -12.09 -2.09
CA GLU A 120 -7.95 -12.79 -1.82
C GLU A 120 -8.05 -13.32 -0.39
N GLU A 121 -6.91 -13.49 0.28
CA GLU A 121 -6.89 -13.97 1.65
C GLU A 121 -7.40 -12.88 2.62
N LYS A 122 -8.45 -13.21 3.39
CA LYS A 122 -9.05 -12.30 4.38
C LYS A 122 -8.58 -12.59 5.81
N ASP A 123 -8.24 -13.85 6.09
CA ASP A 123 -7.73 -14.26 7.40
C ASP A 123 -6.28 -13.79 7.60
N MET A 124 -6.04 -13.10 8.69
CA MET A 124 -4.74 -12.49 8.94
C MET A 124 -3.64 -13.49 9.31
N GLU A 125 -3.98 -14.63 9.90
CA GLU A 125 -3.00 -15.68 10.19
C GLU A 125 -2.54 -16.37 8.90
N ASN A 126 -3.47 -16.65 7.99
CA ASN A 126 -3.14 -17.17 6.67
C ASN A 126 -2.36 -16.17 5.83
N LYS A 127 -2.70 -14.86 5.87
CA LYS A 127 -1.89 -13.81 5.25
C LYS A 127 -0.45 -13.83 5.75
N ARG A 128 -0.25 -14.02 7.05
CA ARG A 128 1.11 -14.14 7.62
C ARG A 128 1.84 -15.33 7.02
N LYS A 129 1.21 -16.49 6.91
CA LYS A 129 1.81 -17.69 6.29
C LYS A 129 2.18 -17.47 4.82
N ILE A 130 1.35 -16.75 4.06
CA ILE A 130 1.65 -16.36 2.68
C ILE A 130 2.87 -15.45 2.63
N LEU A 131 2.93 -14.40 3.46
CA LEU A 131 4.09 -13.52 3.54
C LEU A 131 5.36 -14.29 3.90
N GLU A 132 5.31 -15.18 4.89
CA GLU A 132 6.44 -16.02 5.31
C GLU A 132 6.88 -16.96 4.19
N LYS A 133 5.94 -17.64 3.54
CA LYS A 133 6.19 -18.55 2.40
C LYS A 133 7.00 -17.88 1.30
N TYR A 134 6.65 -16.67 0.91
CA TYR A 134 7.26 -16.00 -0.24
C TYR A 134 8.48 -15.13 0.14
N LEU A 135 8.54 -14.62 1.36
CA LEU A 135 9.56 -13.64 1.72
C LEU A 135 10.72 -14.22 2.54
N ILE A 136 10.48 -15.12 3.49
CA ILE A 136 11.55 -15.65 4.36
C ILE A 136 12.71 -16.29 3.58
N PRO A 137 12.52 -16.99 2.45
CA PRO A 137 13.63 -17.52 1.68
C PRO A 137 14.64 -16.48 1.17
N HIS A 138 14.21 -15.22 1.06
CA HIS A 138 14.97 -14.15 0.40
C HIS A 138 15.15 -12.90 1.26
N TYR A 139 14.33 -12.70 2.29
CA TYR A 139 14.28 -11.48 3.09
C TYR A 139 14.19 -11.79 4.59
N SER A 140 14.46 -10.79 5.41
CA SER A 140 14.35 -10.92 6.87
C SER A 140 12.90 -10.89 7.36
N ASN A 141 12.67 -11.43 8.55
CA ASN A 141 11.40 -11.34 9.28
C ASN A 141 10.91 -9.88 9.48
N TYR A 142 11.83 -8.92 9.41
CA TYR A 142 11.48 -7.51 9.49
C TYR A 142 10.55 -7.09 8.34
N LEU A 143 10.86 -7.48 7.09
CA LEU A 143 10.01 -7.18 5.94
C LEU A 143 8.63 -7.85 6.08
N VAL A 144 8.59 -9.12 6.51
CA VAL A 144 7.33 -9.83 6.79
C VAL A 144 6.48 -9.04 7.79
N ASN A 145 7.07 -8.59 8.90
CA ASN A 145 6.36 -7.88 9.95
C ASN A 145 5.83 -6.50 9.48
N ILE A 146 6.60 -5.78 8.68
CA ILE A 146 6.16 -4.50 8.12
C ILE A 146 5.00 -4.71 7.13
N LEU A 147 5.14 -5.64 6.19
CA LEU A 147 4.07 -5.93 5.23
C LEU A 147 2.82 -6.49 5.91
N PHE A 148 2.97 -7.32 6.95
CA PHE A 148 1.84 -7.81 7.73
C PHE A 148 1.03 -6.66 8.37
N ARG A 149 1.70 -5.61 8.84
CA ARG A 149 1.02 -4.40 9.37
C ARG A 149 0.35 -3.59 8.26
N MET A 150 1.02 -3.44 7.10
CA MET A 150 0.50 -2.67 5.98
C MET A 150 -0.71 -3.35 5.33
N LEU A 151 -0.75 -4.68 5.32
CA LEU A 151 -1.77 -5.49 4.66
C LEU A 151 -2.88 -5.98 5.61
N GLN A 152 -3.05 -5.35 6.78
CA GLN A 152 -4.17 -5.63 7.66
C GLN A 152 -5.50 -5.47 6.90
N THR A 153 -6.40 -6.46 7.06
CA THR A 153 -7.72 -6.42 6.42
C THR A 153 -8.56 -5.30 7.03
N GLU A 154 -8.57 -5.26 8.37
CA GLU A 154 -9.26 -4.20 9.11
C GLU A 154 -8.49 -2.87 9.03
N GLU A 155 -9.18 -1.83 8.59
CA GLU A 155 -8.59 -0.51 8.41
C GLU A 155 -8.04 0.07 9.72
N GLU A 156 -8.74 -0.14 10.83
CA GLU A 156 -8.38 0.38 12.15
C GLU A 156 -7.01 -0.15 12.62
N LEU A 157 -6.69 -1.40 12.30
CA LEU A 157 -5.44 -2.06 12.69
C LEU A 157 -4.26 -1.68 11.78
N ARG A 158 -4.55 -1.07 10.63
CA ARG A 158 -3.54 -0.66 9.66
C ARG A 158 -2.91 0.66 10.09
N PRO A 159 -1.56 0.77 10.15
CA PRO A 159 -0.92 2.04 10.47
C PRO A 159 -1.11 3.06 9.34
N THR A 160 -0.98 4.34 9.69
CA THR A 160 -0.78 5.43 8.74
C THR A 160 0.69 5.50 8.31
N PHE A 161 1.01 6.30 7.27
CA PHE A 161 2.41 6.49 6.86
C PHE A 161 3.26 7.17 7.94
N ILE A 162 2.68 8.10 8.71
CA ILE A 162 3.37 8.77 9.82
C ILE A 162 3.73 7.76 10.92
N GLU A 163 2.85 6.81 11.20
CA GLU A 163 3.10 5.75 12.17
C GLU A 163 4.13 4.74 11.64
N LEU A 164 4.03 4.36 10.36
CA LEU A 164 5.02 3.49 9.72
C LEU A 164 6.43 4.11 9.70
N GLU A 165 6.54 5.41 9.43
CA GLU A 165 7.83 6.11 9.41
C GLU A 165 8.57 5.99 10.75
N LYS A 166 7.84 5.94 11.86
CA LYS A 166 8.41 5.76 13.21
C LYS A 166 8.89 4.32 13.49
N LEU A 167 8.39 3.35 12.73
CA LEU A 167 8.73 1.93 12.88
C LEU A 167 9.92 1.51 12.01
N LEU A 168 10.31 2.34 11.04
CA LEU A 168 11.38 2.09 10.06
C LEU A 168 12.69 2.78 10.44
#